data_dc296b89f9585034b3212286255898ed
#
_entry.id   dc296b89f9585034b3212286255898ed
#
_cell.length_a   1.000
_cell.length_b   1.000
_cell.length_c   1.000
_cell.angle_alpha   90.00
_cell.angle_beta   90.00
_cell.angle_gamma   90.00
#
_symmetry.space_group_name_H-M   'P 1'
#
loop_
_entity.id
_entity.type
_entity.pdbx_description
1 polymer ?
#
loop_
_entity_poly.entity_id
_entity_poly.type
_entity_poly.pdbx_seq_one_letter_code
_entity_poly.pdbx_strand_id
1 'polypeptide(L)'
;FNKRFGEKSAAEIIGFLNDYMSRMVNCISLAGGTVDKFEGDAIMAAWGVLRDESLDFEKLDHFSPEYKKAYTIHEKHKKEDAINAITAAIAMRYALMEYNKKAMEFTRAHEVEGDVKFKPMIRIGCGINTGRATVGFMGSNDKMEFTSIGDSVNLASRTESSNKPCGTDMLIT
;
A
#
# COMPACT_ATOMS: atom_id res chain seq x y z
N PHE A 1 10.64 18.44 -3.90
CA PHE A 1 11.77 17.63 -4.38
C PHE A 1 12.74 18.48 -5.19
N ASN A 2 12.31 19.02 -6.33
CA ASN A 2 13.17 19.80 -7.24
C ASN A 2 13.81 21.06 -6.64
N LYS A 3 13.20 21.72 -5.66
CA LYS A 3 13.74 22.93 -5.02
C LYS A 3 14.97 22.67 -4.13
N ARG A 4 15.17 21.44 -3.65
CA ARG A 4 16.30 21.07 -2.75
C ARG A 4 17.42 20.30 -3.45
N PHE A 5 17.11 19.61 -4.56
CA PHE A 5 18.07 18.74 -5.25
C PHE A 5 18.74 19.40 -6.46
N GLY A 6 18.31 20.61 -6.85
CA GLY A 6 18.77 21.22 -8.10
C GLY A 6 18.46 20.31 -9.30
N GLU A 7 19.17 20.49 -10.39
CA GLU A 7 19.08 19.67 -11.61
C GLU A 7 19.76 18.30 -11.46
N LYS A 8 19.68 17.66 -10.28
CA LYS A 8 20.17 16.29 -10.13
C LYS A 8 19.37 15.37 -11.05
N SER A 9 20.11 14.54 -11.74
CA SER A 9 19.64 13.78 -12.89
C SER A 9 18.34 13.02 -12.59
N ALA A 10 17.43 12.99 -13.55
CA ALA A 10 16.21 12.17 -13.49
C ALA A 10 16.51 10.72 -13.08
N ALA A 11 17.70 10.20 -13.41
CA ALA A 11 18.18 8.88 -13.02
C ALA A 11 18.31 8.70 -11.50
N GLU A 12 18.78 9.72 -10.75
CA GLU A 12 18.88 9.63 -9.27
C GLU A 12 17.51 9.63 -8.61
N ILE A 13 16.57 10.41 -9.15
CA ILE A 13 15.18 10.44 -8.66
C ILE A 13 14.50 9.09 -8.91
N ILE A 14 14.64 8.52 -10.11
CA ILE A 14 14.10 7.21 -10.46
C ILE A 14 14.74 6.13 -9.60
N GLY A 15 16.06 6.15 -9.41
CA GLY A 15 16.77 5.19 -8.55
C GLY A 15 16.26 5.23 -7.11
N PHE A 16 16.06 6.43 -6.58
CA PHE A 16 15.48 6.64 -5.25
C PHE A 16 14.05 6.10 -5.14
N LEU A 17 13.17 6.42 -6.10
CA LEU A 17 11.79 5.94 -6.11
C LEU A 17 11.74 4.41 -6.23
N ASN A 18 12.59 3.82 -7.08
CA ASN A 18 12.65 2.37 -7.23
C ASN A 18 13.08 1.66 -5.94
N ASP A 19 14.06 2.19 -5.19
CA ASP A 19 14.46 1.63 -3.88
C ASP A 19 13.31 1.73 -2.86
N TYR A 20 12.65 2.89 -2.78
CA TYR A 20 11.48 3.10 -1.94
C TYR A 20 10.35 2.12 -2.29
N MET A 21 9.94 2.08 -3.57
CA MET A 21 8.86 1.20 -4.04
C MET A 21 9.16 -0.27 -3.75
N SER A 22 10.38 -0.72 -4.01
CA SER A 22 10.81 -2.10 -3.77
C SER A 22 10.68 -2.48 -2.30
N ARG A 23 11.04 -1.60 -1.37
CA ARG A 23 10.90 -1.83 0.07
C ARG A 23 9.43 -1.93 0.49
N MET A 24 8.59 -1.03 0.00
CA MET A 24 7.16 -1.01 0.32
C MET A 24 6.45 -2.25 -0.25
N VAL A 25 6.70 -2.58 -1.52
CA VAL A 25 6.17 -3.79 -2.17
C VAL A 25 6.57 -5.05 -1.43
N ASN A 26 7.83 -5.14 -0.95
CA ASN A 26 8.28 -6.28 -0.17
C ASN A 26 7.48 -6.44 1.14
N CYS A 27 7.21 -5.34 1.87
CA CYS A 27 6.37 -5.38 3.07
C CYS A 27 4.94 -5.85 2.76
N ILE A 28 4.35 -5.37 1.66
CA ILE A 28 3.01 -5.76 1.21
C ILE A 28 2.98 -7.26 0.87
N SER A 29 3.92 -7.73 0.04
CA SER A 29 3.98 -9.13 -0.41
C SER A 29 4.23 -10.11 0.73
N LEU A 30 5.13 -9.78 1.66
CA LEU A 30 5.41 -10.63 2.83
C LEU A 30 4.20 -10.74 3.78
N ALA A 31 3.32 -9.75 3.78
CA ALA A 31 2.05 -9.78 4.51
C ALA A 31 0.88 -10.34 3.67
N GLY A 32 1.16 -11.01 2.55
CA GLY A 32 0.15 -11.65 1.71
C GLY A 32 -0.71 -10.70 0.89
N GLY A 33 -0.30 -9.44 0.73
CA GLY A 33 -0.96 -8.45 -0.12
C GLY A 33 -0.54 -8.54 -1.58
N THR A 34 -1.40 -8.08 -2.45
CA THR A 34 -1.17 -7.94 -3.89
C THR A 34 -1.10 -6.46 -4.24
N VAL A 35 -0.04 -6.04 -4.92
CA VAL A 35 0.04 -4.69 -5.47
C VAL A 35 -0.88 -4.61 -6.69
N ASP A 36 -1.82 -3.68 -6.66
CA ASP A 36 -2.73 -3.38 -7.77
C ASP A 36 -2.00 -2.51 -8.80
N LYS A 37 -1.59 -1.32 -8.41
CA LYS A 37 -0.87 -0.37 -9.28
C LYS A 37 -0.05 0.64 -8.50
N PHE A 38 0.80 1.35 -9.25
CA PHE A 38 1.46 2.57 -8.78
C PHE A 38 0.76 3.79 -9.35
N GLU A 39 0.52 4.80 -8.52
CA GLU A 39 -0.06 6.08 -8.90
C GLU A 39 0.93 7.20 -8.50
N GLY A 40 1.87 7.49 -9.41
CA GLY A 40 3.00 8.34 -9.10
C GLY A 40 3.92 7.70 -8.04
N ASP A 41 4.01 8.31 -6.86
CA ASP A 41 4.75 7.80 -5.70
C ASP A 41 3.87 6.98 -4.72
N ALA A 42 2.59 6.86 -5.01
CA ALA A 42 1.66 6.06 -4.22
C ALA A 42 1.58 4.61 -4.69
N ILE A 43 1.24 3.71 -3.77
CA ILE A 43 1.04 2.29 -4.02
C ILE A 43 -0.38 1.92 -3.62
N MET A 44 -1.14 1.39 -4.56
CA MET A 44 -2.42 0.74 -4.30
C MET A 44 -2.19 -0.76 -4.11
N ALA A 45 -2.66 -1.31 -3.01
CA ALA A 45 -2.55 -2.72 -2.70
C ALA A 45 -3.85 -3.26 -2.11
N ALA A 46 -4.08 -4.57 -2.28
CA ALA A 46 -5.28 -5.22 -1.79
C ALA A 46 -4.96 -6.61 -1.22
N TRP A 47 -5.79 -7.05 -0.29
CA TRP A 47 -5.75 -8.38 0.32
C TRP A 47 -7.04 -9.13 0.00
N GLY A 48 -6.94 -10.46 -0.16
CA GLY A 48 -8.07 -11.31 -0.49
C GLY A 48 -8.47 -11.35 -1.97
N VAL A 49 -7.89 -10.53 -2.82
CA VAL A 49 -8.27 -10.41 -4.25
C VAL A 49 -7.93 -11.62 -5.12
N LEU A 50 -6.98 -12.44 -4.70
CA LEU A 50 -6.57 -13.66 -5.42
C LEU A 50 -7.14 -14.94 -4.78
N ARG A 51 -8.04 -14.79 -3.80
CA ARG A 51 -8.65 -15.93 -3.13
C ARG A 51 -9.81 -16.43 -3.99
N ASP A 52 -9.78 -17.71 -4.34
CA ASP A 52 -10.91 -18.36 -5.00
C ASP A 52 -12.02 -18.60 -3.97
N GLU A 53 -12.91 -17.65 -3.84
CA GLU A 53 -14.18 -17.82 -3.13
C GLU A 53 -15.21 -18.37 -4.13
N SER A 54 -15.02 -19.62 -4.56
CA SER A 54 -15.87 -20.30 -5.53
C SER A 54 -17.33 -20.45 -5.10
N LEU A 55 -17.65 -20.21 -3.84
CA LEU A 55 -18.99 -20.20 -3.29
C LEU A 55 -19.43 -18.75 -3.05
N ASP A 56 -20.26 -18.25 -3.97
CA ASP A 56 -21.06 -17.06 -3.75
C ASP A 56 -22.12 -17.39 -2.66
N PHE A 57 -21.68 -17.30 -1.40
CA PHE A 57 -22.52 -17.66 -0.25
C PHE A 57 -23.78 -16.81 -0.16
N GLU A 58 -23.81 -15.64 -0.81
CA GLU A 58 -24.97 -14.77 -0.87
C GLU A 58 -26.14 -15.37 -1.70
N LYS A 59 -25.84 -16.31 -2.57
CA LYS A 59 -26.87 -17.05 -3.32
C LYS A 59 -27.42 -18.27 -2.57
N LEU A 60 -26.84 -18.61 -1.42
CA LEU A 60 -27.30 -19.70 -0.59
C LEU A 60 -28.48 -19.27 0.30
N ASP A 61 -29.32 -20.23 0.67
CA ASP A 61 -30.34 -19.98 1.70
C ASP A 61 -29.65 -19.62 3.03
N HIS A 62 -29.97 -18.44 3.58
CA HIS A 62 -29.39 -17.89 4.79
C HIS A 62 -29.59 -18.76 6.03
N PHE A 63 -30.57 -19.63 6.02
CA PHE A 63 -30.87 -20.58 7.12
C PHE A 63 -30.14 -21.92 6.95
N SER A 64 -29.54 -22.17 5.77
CA SER A 64 -28.85 -23.42 5.49
C SER A 64 -27.56 -23.60 6.30
N PRO A 65 -27.16 -24.84 6.64
CA PRO A 65 -25.85 -25.11 7.24
C PRO A 65 -24.69 -24.70 6.33
N GLU A 66 -24.86 -24.80 5.01
CA GLU A 66 -23.89 -24.43 3.98
C GLU A 66 -23.62 -22.94 4.02
N TYR A 67 -24.66 -22.11 4.10
CA TYR A 67 -24.52 -20.66 4.27
C TYR A 67 -23.72 -20.31 5.52
N LYS A 68 -24.11 -20.88 6.68
CA LYS A 68 -23.44 -20.60 7.95
C LYS A 68 -21.96 -20.95 7.91
N LYS A 69 -21.61 -22.08 7.30
CA LYS A 69 -20.22 -22.49 7.13
C LYS A 69 -19.45 -21.53 6.22
N ALA A 70 -19.99 -21.21 5.05
CA ALA A 70 -19.35 -20.32 4.09
C ALA A 70 -19.19 -18.90 4.67
N TYR A 71 -20.21 -18.37 5.32
CA TYR A 71 -20.17 -17.07 5.99
C TYR A 71 -19.09 -17.03 7.12
N THR A 72 -18.98 -18.09 7.92
CA THR A 72 -17.94 -18.16 8.96
C THR A 72 -16.53 -18.14 8.38
N ILE A 73 -16.32 -18.83 7.27
CA ILE A 73 -15.04 -18.84 6.56
C ILE A 73 -14.74 -17.45 5.98
N HIS A 74 -15.74 -16.83 5.35
CA HIS A 74 -15.61 -15.48 4.79
C HIS A 74 -15.23 -14.44 5.85
N GLU A 75 -15.92 -14.41 6.98
CA GLU A 75 -15.62 -13.48 8.08
C GLU A 75 -14.23 -13.73 8.69
N LYS A 76 -13.80 -15.00 8.76
CA LYS A 76 -12.43 -15.33 9.18
C LYS A 76 -11.39 -14.75 8.21
N HIS A 77 -11.56 -14.97 6.91
CA HIS A 77 -10.65 -14.47 5.89
C HIS A 77 -10.61 -12.95 5.87
N LYS A 78 -11.75 -12.28 5.92
CA LYS A 78 -11.86 -10.82 5.99
C LYS A 78 -11.07 -10.24 7.17
N LYS A 79 -11.17 -10.89 8.34
CA LYS A 79 -10.41 -10.50 9.53
C LYS A 79 -8.89 -10.70 9.35
N GLU A 80 -8.49 -11.83 8.79
CA GLU A 80 -7.08 -12.12 8.50
C GLU A 80 -6.49 -11.12 7.50
N ASP A 81 -7.21 -10.80 6.43
CA ASP A 81 -6.80 -9.82 5.43
C ASP A 81 -6.64 -8.42 6.02
N ALA A 82 -7.56 -8.00 6.88
CA ALA A 82 -7.47 -6.71 7.58
C ALA A 82 -6.23 -6.66 8.50
N ILE A 83 -5.97 -7.73 9.26
CA ILE A 83 -4.78 -7.83 10.12
C ILE A 83 -3.50 -7.80 9.28
N ASN A 84 -3.48 -8.50 8.16
CA ASN A 84 -2.34 -8.55 7.26
C ASN A 84 -2.05 -7.18 6.62
N ALA A 85 -3.08 -6.44 6.22
CA ALA A 85 -2.96 -5.08 5.71
C ALA A 85 -2.36 -4.13 6.76
N ILE A 86 -2.83 -4.19 8.01
CA ILE A 86 -2.27 -3.40 9.12
C ILE A 86 -0.83 -3.81 9.39
N THR A 87 -0.53 -5.10 9.37
CA THR A 87 0.83 -5.62 9.56
C THR A 87 1.78 -5.11 8.49
N ALA A 88 1.36 -5.10 7.22
CA ALA A 88 2.13 -4.51 6.13
C ALA A 88 2.41 -3.02 6.37
N ALA A 89 1.40 -2.25 6.76
CA ALA A 89 1.55 -0.81 7.02
C ALA A 89 2.51 -0.53 8.19
N ILE A 90 2.46 -1.33 9.24
CA ILE A 90 3.42 -1.25 10.36
C ILE A 90 4.85 -1.60 9.87
N ALA A 91 5.00 -2.67 9.08
CA ALA A 91 6.28 -3.07 8.52
C ALA A 91 6.88 -1.98 7.61
N MET A 92 6.06 -1.35 6.75
CA MET A 92 6.47 -0.21 5.93
C MET A 92 6.97 0.95 6.77
N ARG A 93 6.31 1.26 7.88
CA ARG A 93 6.75 2.31 8.81
C ARG A 93 8.13 2.00 9.41
N TYR A 94 8.37 0.76 9.86
CA TYR A 94 9.68 0.36 10.36
C TYR A 94 10.75 0.42 9.28
N ALA A 95 10.47 -0.03 8.07
CA ALA A 95 11.39 0.05 6.94
C ALA A 95 11.80 1.50 6.62
N LEU A 96 10.85 2.43 6.73
CA LEU A 96 11.12 3.87 6.54
C LEU A 96 11.88 4.49 7.69
N MET A 97 11.64 4.09 8.93
CA MET A 97 12.44 4.55 10.08
C MET A 97 13.92 4.17 9.90
N GLU A 98 14.18 2.93 9.48
CA GLU A 98 15.54 2.44 9.20
C GLU A 98 16.18 3.19 8.03
N TYR A 99 15.42 3.41 6.94
CA TYR A 99 15.88 4.22 5.81
C TYR A 99 16.21 5.66 6.24
N ASN A 100 15.32 6.31 6.97
CA ASN A 100 15.49 7.71 7.40
C ASN A 100 16.67 7.87 8.34
N LYS A 101 16.94 6.90 9.22
CA LYS A 101 18.13 6.89 10.07
C LYS A 101 19.40 6.90 9.22
N LYS A 102 19.51 6.00 8.24
CA LYS A 102 20.66 5.93 7.33
C LYS A 102 20.80 7.19 6.45
N ALA A 103 19.68 7.76 6.02
CA ALA A 103 19.68 9.01 5.25
C ALA A 103 20.20 10.19 6.08
N MET A 104 19.85 10.26 7.35
CA MET A 104 20.31 11.29 8.27
C MET A 104 21.81 11.13 8.58
N GLU A 105 22.28 9.91 8.82
CA GLU A 105 23.69 9.61 9.05
C GLU A 105 24.54 10.00 7.83
N PHE A 106 24.07 9.64 6.63
CA PHE A 106 24.72 10.02 5.37
C PHE A 106 24.83 11.54 5.21
N THR A 107 23.73 12.26 5.44
CA THR A 107 23.70 13.73 5.29
C THR A 107 24.67 14.39 6.28
N ARG A 108 24.69 13.94 7.55
CA ARG A 108 25.63 14.50 8.56
C ARG A 108 27.09 14.26 8.21
N ALA A 109 27.44 13.08 7.71
CA ALA A 109 28.82 12.78 7.31
C ALA A 109 29.31 13.73 6.21
N HIS A 110 28.48 14.01 5.21
CA HIS A 110 28.86 14.88 4.08
C HIS A 110 28.81 16.38 4.41
N GLU A 111 28.01 16.79 5.39
CA GLU A 111 28.05 18.17 5.90
C GLU A 111 29.39 18.49 6.59
N VAL A 112 29.96 17.52 7.32
CA VAL A 112 31.27 17.69 7.99
C VAL A 112 32.42 17.77 6.99
N GLU A 113 32.31 17.07 5.86
CA GLU A 113 33.32 17.08 4.79
C GLU A 113 33.22 18.30 3.85
N GLY A 114 32.20 19.15 4.03
CA GLY A 114 31.97 20.32 3.15
C GLY A 114 31.38 19.93 1.79
N ASP A 115 31.02 18.67 1.61
CA ASP A 115 30.35 18.15 0.41
C ASP A 115 28.82 18.13 0.65
N VAL A 116 28.09 18.98 -0.04
CA VAL A 116 26.64 19.16 0.12
C VAL A 116 25.87 17.99 -0.53
N LYS A 117 26.12 16.76 -0.09
CA LYS A 117 25.30 15.59 -0.47
C LYS A 117 24.22 15.37 0.57
N PHE A 118 22.98 15.28 0.11
CA PHE A 118 21.79 15.16 0.95
C PHE A 118 20.95 13.97 0.50
N LYS A 119 20.53 13.13 1.47
CA LYS A 119 19.51 12.11 1.23
C LYS A 119 18.20 12.56 1.88
N PRO A 120 17.08 12.54 1.13
CA PRO A 120 15.79 12.97 1.67
C PRO A 120 15.27 11.98 2.71
N MET A 121 14.66 12.51 3.76
CA MET A 121 13.80 11.71 4.63
C MET A 121 12.42 11.56 4.00
N ILE A 122 11.85 10.36 4.12
CA ILE A 122 10.55 10.01 3.55
C ILE A 122 9.51 9.94 4.66
N ARG A 123 8.32 10.45 4.37
CA ARG A 123 7.10 10.21 5.16
C ARG A 123 6.04 9.66 4.22
N ILE A 124 5.28 8.68 4.71
CA ILE A 124 4.13 8.12 4.00
C ILE A 124 2.88 8.26 4.86
N GLY A 125 1.72 8.36 4.20
CA GLY A 125 0.41 8.11 4.78
C GLY A 125 -0.09 6.74 4.32
N CYS A 126 -0.73 5.99 5.22
CA CYS A 126 -1.43 4.76 4.87
C CYS A 126 -2.92 4.93 5.18
N GLY A 127 -3.77 4.66 4.20
CA GLY A 127 -5.22 4.56 4.36
C GLY A 127 -5.66 3.13 4.15
N ILE A 128 -6.29 2.51 5.16
CA ILE A 128 -6.75 1.13 5.10
C ILE A 128 -8.26 1.11 5.25
N ASN A 129 -8.94 0.47 4.34
CA ASN A 129 -10.38 0.26 4.41
C ASN A 129 -10.72 -1.18 4.04
N THR A 130 -11.67 -1.77 4.76
CA THR A 130 -12.22 -3.09 4.43
C THR A 130 -13.61 -2.93 3.82
N GLY A 131 -13.82 -3.51 2.66
CA GLY A 131 -15.11 -3.43 1.97
C GLY A 131 -15.12 -4.22 0.67
N ARG A 132 -16.30 -4.27 0.05
CA ARG A 132 -16.46 -4.94 -1.24
C ARG A 132 -15.81 -4.12 -2.35
N ALA A 133 -15.13 -4.81 -3.25
CA ALA A 133 -14.58 -4.26 -4.46
C ALA A 133 -14.83 -5.24 -5.62
N THR A 134 -15.01 -4.70 -6.80
CA THR A 134 -14.99 -5.48 -8.03
C THR A 134 -13.54 -5.59 -8.49
N VAL A 135 -13.09 -6.81 -8.71
CA VAL A 135 -11.71 -7.09 -9.12
C VAL A 135 -11.71 -7.76 -10.48
N GLY A 136 -10.87 -7.31 -11.37
CA GLY A 136 -10.80 -7.88 -12.71
C GLY A 136 -9.90 -7.11 -13.65
N PHE A 137 -9.82 -7.61 -14.87
CA PHE A 137 -9.09 -6.92 -15.94
C PHE A 137 -9.94 -5.80 -16.52
N MET A 138 -9.39 -4.60 -16.56
CA MET A 138 -10.02 -3.41 -17.13
C MET A 138 -9.03 -2.71 -18.06
N GLY A 139 -9.55 -2.25 -19.21
CA GLY A 139 -8.75 -1.53 -20.18
C GLY A 139 -9.31 -1.58 -21.57
N SER A 140 -8.45 -1.40 -22.56
CA SER A 140 -8.72 -1.55 -23.98
C SER A 140 -8.16 -2.88 -24.50
N ASN A 141 -8.44 -3.17 -25.79
CA ASN A 141 -7.85 -4.35 -26.45
C ASN A 141 -6.31 -4.34 -26.46
N ASP A 142 -5.70 -3.15 -26.43
CA ASP A 142 -4.25 -2.99 -26.52
C ASP A 142 -3.57 -2.93 -25.13
N LYS A 143 -4.34 -2.59 -24.09
CA LYS A 143 -3.80 -2.48 -22.73
C LYS A 143 -4.85 -2.86 -21.70
N MET A 144 -4.61 -3.95 -20.98
CA MET A 144 -5.43 -4.43 -19.88
C MET A 144 -4.63 -4.36 -18.58
N GLU A 145 -5.27 -3.88 -17.53
CA GLU A 145 -4.72 -3.86 -16.18
C GLU A 145 -5.66 -4.62 -15.23
N PHE A 146 -5.07 -5.49 -14.39
CA PHE A 146 -5.82 -6.11 -13.32
C PHE A 146 -5.97 -5.09 -12.20
N THR A 147 -7.19 -4.77 -11.82
CA THR A 147 -7.45 -3.71 -10.84
C THR A 147 -8.70 -3.96 -10.01
N SER A 148 -8.73 -3.29 -8.86
CA SER A 148 -9.87 -3.27 -7.96
C SER A 148 -10.60 -1.93 -8.06
N ILE A 149 -11.93 -1.96 -8.19
CA ILE A 149 -12.78 -0.76 -8.25
C ILE A 149 -13.95 -0.88 -7.27
N GLY A 150 -14.39 0.24 -6.75
CA GLY A 150 -15.55 0.33 -5.87
C GLY A 150 -15.46 1.47 -4.85
N ASP A 151 -16.56 1.70 -4.14
CA ASP A 151 -16.61 2.74 -3.11
C ASP A 151 -15.64 2.48 -1.97
N SER A 152 -15.36 1.22 -1.65
CA SER A 152 -14.39 0.83 -0.64
C SER A 152 -12.96 1.25 -1.02
N VAL A 153 -12.62 1.17 -2.30
CA VAL A 153 -11.32 1.61 -2.85
C VAL A 153 -11.21 3.14 -2.76
N ASN A 154 -12.25 3.84 -3.18
CA ASN A 154 -12.31 5.31 -3.08
C ASN A 154 -12.24 5.79 -1.63
N LEU A 155 -12.84 5.03 -0.69
CA LEU A 155 -12.77 5.34 0.72
C LEU A 155 -11.36 5.15 1.27
N ALA A 156 -10.65 4.09 0.87
CA ALA A 156 -9.25 3.88 1.25
C ALA A 156 -8.36 5.05 0.81
N SER A 157 -8.51 5.52 -0.43
CA SER A 157 -7.77 6.68 -0.96
C SER A 157 -8.08 7.97 -0.18
N ARG A 158 -9.36 8.22 0.14
CA ARG A 158 -9.74 9.38 0.98
C ARG A 158 -9.22 9.27 2.41
N THR A 159 -9.19 8.06 2.96
CA THR A 159 -8.63 7.77 4.28
C THR A 159 -7.13 8.06 4.30
N GLU A 160 -6.40 7.65 3.25
CA GLU A 160 -4.99 7.98 3.09
C GLU A 160 -4.78 9.49 3.08
N SER A 161 -5.49 10.21 2.23
CA SER A 161 -5.37 11.67 2.09
C SER A 161 -5.70 12.44 3.38
N SER A 162 -6.47 11.83 4.28
CA SER A 162 -6.81 12.38 5.59
C SER A 162 -5.67 12.31 6.61
N ASN A 163 -4.63 11.50 6.38
CA ASN A 163 -3.47 11.42 7.28
C ASN A 163 -2.80 12.78 7.48
N LYS A 164 -2.60 13.53 6.39
CA LYS A 164 -1.91 14.81 6.43
C LYS A 164 -2.63 15.86 7.31
N PRO A 165 -3.93 16.14 7.12
CA PRO A 165 -4.66 17.06 7.99
C PRO A 165 -4.83 16.55 9.42
N CYS A 166 -4.89 15.23 9.64
CA CYS A 166 -4.98 14.64 10.98
C CYS A 166 -3.63 14.53 11.70
N GLY A 167 -2.52 14.80 11.03
CA GLY A 167 -1.18 14.66 11.62
C GLY A 167 -0.79 13.21 11.93
N THR A 168 -1.35 12.24 11.20
CA THR A 168 -1.13 10.81 11.39
C THR A 168 -0.31 10.21 10.25
N ASP A 169 0.16 8.98 10.43
CA ASP A 169 0.84 8.19 9.40
C ASP A 169 -0.02 7.00 8.93
N MET A 170 -1.07 6.67 9.69
CA MET A 170 -1.98 5.55 9.37
C MET A 170 -3.38 5.88 9.86
N LEU A 171 -4.36 5.69 9.00
CA LEU A 171 -5.78 5.74 9.31
C LEU A 171 -6.47 4.48 8.78
N ILE A 172 -7.44 3.99 9.55
CA ILE A 172 -8.17 2.74 9.28
C ILE A 172 -9.67 3.04 9.42
N THR A 173 -10.46 2.51 8.49
CA THR A 173 -11.94 2.59 8.53
C THR A 173 -12.56 1.21 8.35
#